data_8456ea6cd40b8e0b267dd1a1a29e613a
#
_entry.id   8456ea6cd40b8e0b267dd1a1a29e613a
#
_cell.length_a   1.000
_cell.length_b   1.000
_cell.length_c   1.000
_cell.angle_alpha   90.00
_cell.angle_beta   90.00
_cell.angle_gamma   90.00
#
_symmetry.space_group_name_H-M   'P 1'
#
loop_
_entity.id
_entity.type
_entity.pdbx_description
1 polymer ?
#
loop_
_entity_poly.entity_id
_entity_poly.type
_entity_poly.pdbx_seq_one_letter_code
_entity_poly.pdbx_strand_id
1 'polypeptide(L)'
;MSKIAEKTKMHRRTAWQIQKDLEKDNTIWGYTAVIDEQKIDRVIYVLQFKTKHLTKHFADLIIQRLTTEQPVEKGVRILDIYFMNGLYDVFIKYSAPDHAIARNYYETLRSIYRDYILETQLLSDVNFSLVQGGKVNPELKKIYDLVPKITPE
;
A
#
# COMPACT_ATOMS: atom_id res chain seq x y z
N MET A 1 -15.86 9.07 17.48
CA MET A 1 -16.10 10.53 17.73
C MET A 1 -15.83 10.95 19.18
N SER A 2 -16.36 10.30 20.22
CA SER A 2 -16.08 10.66 21.62
C SER A 2 -14.59 10.69 21.98
N LYS A 3 -13.82 9.69 21.54
CA LYS A 3 -12.36 9.61 21.79
C LYS A 3 -11.55 10.73 21.11
N ILE A 4 -11.99 11.24 19.97
CA ILE A 4 -11.30 12.37 19.29
C ILE A 4 -11.55 13.65 20.07
N ALA A 5 -12.81 13.95 20.41
CA ALA A 5 -13.17 15.12 21.20
C ALA A 5 -12.45 15.15 22.56
N GLU A 6 -12.35 14.00 23.22
CA GLU A 6 -11.63 13.85 24.49
C GLU A 6 -10.13 14.13 24.36
N LYS A 7 -9.46 13.52 23.36
CA LYS A 7 -8.01 13.72 23.11
C LYS A 7 -7.68 15.15 22.70
N THR A 8 -8.56 15.81 21.93
CA THR A 8 -8.34 17.18 21.45
C THR A 8 -8.87 18.26 22.41
N LYS A 9 -9.49 17.85 23.53
CA LYS A 9 -10.16 18.75 24.47
C LYS A 9 -11.21 19.66 23.82
N MET A 10 -11.81 19.19 22.72
CA MET A 10 -12.85 19.91 21.97
C MET A 10 -14.24 19.44 22.33
N HIS A 11 -15.23 20.32 22.15
CA HIS A 11 -16.61 19.89 22.26
C HIS A 11 -16.95 18.90 21.14
N ARG A 12 -17.72 17.86 21.44
CA ARG A 12 -18.06 16.76 20.50
C ARG A 12 -18.63 17.26 19.16
N ARG A 13 -19.48 18.27 19.21
CA ARG A 13 -20.08 18.88 18.01
C ARG A 13 -19.03 19.57 17.13
N THR A 14 -18.08 20.28 17.74
CA THR A 14 -16.97 20.94 17.03
C THR A 14 -16.06 19.91 16.36
N ALA A 15 -15.68 18.84 17.07
CA ALA A 15 -14.88 17.77 16.48
C ALA A 15 -15.58 17.07 15.30
N TRP A 16 -16.89 16.88 15.40
CA TRP A 16 -17.71 16.34 14.31
C TRP A 16 -17.74 17.27 13.09
N GLN A 17 -17.93 18.58 13.31
CA GLN A 17 -17.96 19.56 12.22
C GLN A 17 -16.62 19.61 11.50
N ILE A 18 -15.50 19.69 12.23
CA ILE A 18 -14.15 19.68 11.64
C ILE A 18 -13.93 18.41 10.78
N GLN A 19 -14.35 17.24 11.29
CA GLN A 19 -14.24 16.01 10.50
C GLN A 19 -15.03 16.10 9.19
N LYS A 20 -16.26 16.63 9.22
CA LYS A 20 -17.08 16.82 8.03
C LYS A 20 -16.47 17.78 7.03
N ASP A 21 -15.85 18.84 7.50
CA ASP A 21 -15.17 19.80 6.65
C ASP A 21 -13.93 19.17 5.97
N LEU A 22 -13.15 18.35 6.72
CA LEU A 22 -12.00 17.60 6.18
C LEU A 22 -12.41 16.49 5.19
N GLU A 23 -13.59 15.88 5.36
CA GLU A 23 -14.15 14.94 4.37
C GLU A 23 -14.61 15.69 3.11
N LYS A 24 -15.23 16.85 3.27
CA LYS A 24 -15.76 17.67 2.16
C LYS A 24 -14.66 18.26 1.28
N ASP A 25 -13.55 18.68 1.85
CA ASP A 25 -12.39 19.24 1.13
C ASP A 25 -11.41 18.18 0.63
N ASN A 26 -11.75 16.87 0.80
CA ASN A 26 -10.93 15.73 0.44
C ASN A 26 -9.58 15.64 1.19
N THR A 27 -9.44 16.28 2.34
CA THR A 27 -8.31 16.04 3.25
C THR A 27 -8.39 14.62 3.84
N ILE A 28 -9.61 14.16 4.15
CA ILE A 28 -9.90 12.77 4.51
C ILE A 28 -10.61 12.10 3.33
N TRP A 29 -9.95 11.15 2.68
CA TRP A 29 -10.49 10.43 1.53
C TRP A 29 -11.39 9.25 1.94
N GLY A 30 -11.21 8.75 3.17
CA GLY A 30 -11.96 7.60 3.66
C GLY A 30 -11.38 7.02 4.94
N TYR A 31 -11.91 5.88 5.34
CA TYR A 31 -11.51 5.16 6.55
C TYR A 31 -11.25 3.71 6.18
N THR A 32 -10.20 3.14 6.74
CA THR A 32 -9.87 1.73 6.54
C THR A 32 -9.42 1.09 7.86
N ALA A 33 -9.55 -0.22 7.93
CA ALA A 33 -9.00 -1.00 9.03
C ALA A 33 -7.53 -1.33 8.74
N VAL A 34 -6.68 -1.19 9.74
CA VAL A 34 -5.33 -1.76 9.71
C VAL A 34 -5.45 -3.24 10.08
N ILE A 35 -5.13 -4.12 9.13
CA ILE A 35 -5.26 -5.57 9.26
C ILE A 35 -3.87 -6.20 9.22
N ASP A 36 -3.64 -7.21 10.04
CA ASP A 36 -2.50 -8.10 9.92
C ASP A 36 -2.79 -9.13 8.83
N GLU A 37 -2.22 -8.93 7.64
CA GLU A 37 -2.45 -9.79 6.46
C GLU A 37 -2.02 -11.24 6.72
N GLN A 38 -0.99 -11.46 7.54
CA GLN A 38 -0.54 -12.82 7.88
C GLN A 38 -1.59 -13.60 8.69
N LYS A 39 -2.39 -12.91 9.51
CA LYS A 39 -3.47 -13.56 10.30
C LYS A 39 -4.70 -13.93 9.48
N ILE A 40 -4.73 -13.54 8.22
CA ILE A 40 -5.76 -13.92 7.25
C ILE A 40 -5.16 -14.70 6.06
N ASP A 41 -4.04 -15.40 6.32
CA ASP A 41 -3.34 -16.29 5.38
C ASP A 41 -2.95 -15.57 4.07
N ARG A 42 -2.41 -14.36 4.20
CA ARG A 42 -1.95 -13.57 3.07
C ARG A 42 -0.51 -13.09 3.29
N VAL A 43 0.24 -13.08 2.20
CA VAL A 43 1.60 -12.55 2.13
C VAL A 43 1.57 -11.18 1.49
N ILE A 44 2.40 -10.27 1.99
CA ILE A 44 2.53 -8.92 1.46
C ILE A 44 3.70 -8.87 0.50
N TYR A 45 3.44 -8.24 -0.63
CA TYR A 45 4.39 -7.99 -1.71
C TYR A 45 4.54 -6.49 -1.94
N VAL A 46 5.75 -6.11 -2.33
CA VAL A 46 6.06 -4.77 -2.80
C VAL A 46 6.60 -4.88 -4.21
N LEU A 47 5.98 -4.18 -5.12
CA LEU A 47 6.37 -4.09 -6.51
C LEU A 47 6.87 -2.68 -6.79
N GLN A 48 8.04 -2.58 -7.40
CA GLN A 48 8.66 -1.32 -7.78
C GLN A 48 8.90 -1.32 -9.28
N PHE A 49 8.57 -0.20 -9.92
CA PHE A 49 8.84 0.04 -11.33
C PHE A 49 9.73 1.25 -11.50
N LYS A 50 10.75 1.10 -12.35
CA LYS A 50 11.42 2.22 -13.02
C LYS A 50 10.75 2.43 -14.35
N THR A 51 10.26 3.65 -14.60
CA THR A 51 9.55 3.98 -15.83
C THR A 51 10.39 4.85 -16.75
N LYS A 52 10.03 4.89 -18.01
CA LYS A 52 10.44 5.93 -18.95
C LYS A 52 9.81 7.26 -18.52
N HIS A 53 10.09 8.33 -19.26
CA HIS A 53 9.46 9.62 -18.99
C HIS A 53 7.93 9.50 -18.89
N LEU A 54 7.36 10.13 -17.87
CA LEU A 54 5.92 10.22 -17.72
C LEU A 54 5.35 11.12 -18.81
N THR A 55 4.70 10.51 -19.80
CA THR A 55 3.98 11.22 -20.86
C THR A 55 2.52 11.43 -20.44
N LYS A 56 1.85 12.39 -21.09
CA LYS A 56 0.41 12.59 -20.89
C LYS A 56 -0.38 11.30 -21.14
N HIS A 57 -0.08 10.59 -22.23
CA HIS A 57 -0.74 9.33 -22.59
C HIS A 57 -0.56 8.26 -21.50
N PHE A 58 0.64 8.15 -20.92
CA PHE A 58 0.89 7.22 -19.83
C PHE A 58 0.12 7.63 -18.56
N ALA A 59 0.08 8.91 -18.22
CA ALA A 59 -0.71 9.43 -17.10
C ALA A 59 -2.21 9.16 -17.30
N ASP A 60 -2.75 9.41 -18.49
CA ASP A 60 -4.16 9.16 -18.83
C ASP A 60 -4.50 7.66 -18.67
N LEU A 61 -3.62 6.75 -19.11
CA LEU A 61 -3.78 5.31 -18.96
C LEU A 61 -3.83 4.89 -17.47
N ILE A 62 -2.94 5.45 -16.66
CA ILE A 62 -2.93 5.20 -15.21
C ILE A 62 -4.24 5.69 -14.57
N ILE A 63 -4.64 6.93 -14.86
CA ILE A 63 -5.87 7.52 -14.30
C ILE A 63 -7.08 6.67 -14.69
N GLN A 64 -7.21 6.31 -15.97
CA GLN A 64 -8.30 5.49 -16.46
C GLN A 64 -8.38 4.18 -15.67
N ARG A 65 -7.26 3.46 -15.50
CA ARG A 65 -7.24 2.19 -14.79
C ARG A 65 -7.56 2.31 -13.30
N LEU A 66 -7.06 3.34 -12.64
CA LEU A 66 -7.35 3.57 -11.23
C LEU A 66 -8.82 3.96 -10.98
N THR A 67 -9.48 4.57 -11.97
CA THR A 67 -10.86 5.07 -11.83
C THR A 67 -11.92 4.14 -12.39
N THR A 68 -11.61 3.32 -13.39
CA THR A 68 -12.61 2.50 -14.10
C THR A 68 -12.33 1.01 -14.06
N GLU A 69 -11.08 0.63 -14.08
CA GLU A 69 -10.65 -0.75 -14.15
C GLU A 69 -9.61 -1.01 -13.06
N GLN A 70 -10.04 -1.30 -11.87
CA GLN A 70 -9.09 -1.89 -10.94
C GLN A 70 -8.63 -3.22 -11.55
N PRO A 71 -7.33 -3.42 -11.81
CA PRO A 71 -6.84 -4.71 -12.25
C PRO A 71 -7.02 -5.69 -11.09
N VAL A 72 -8.19 -6.28 -11.06
CA VAL A 72 -8.52 -7.26 -10.04
C VAL A 72 -8.04 -8.60 -10.57
N GLU A 73 -6.75 -8.87 -10.41
CA GLU A 73 -6.34 -10.27 -10.36
C GLU A 73 -7.11 -10.89 -9.21
N LYS A 74 -7.88 -11.94 -9.51
CA LYS A 74 -8.69 -12.62 -8.49
C LYS A 74 -7.78 -13.09 -7.35
N GLY A 75 -8.06 -12.61 -6.15
CA GLY A 75 -7.27 -12.91 -4.96
C GLY A 75 -6.23 -11.85 -4.59
N VAL A 76 -5.92 -10.88 -5.43
CA VAL A 76 -5.03 -9.76 -5.07
C VAL A 76 -5.82 -8.66 -4.37
N ARG A 77 -5.22 -8.10 -3.32
CA ARG A 77 -5.72 -6.91 -2.63
C ARG A 77 -4.66 -5.83 -2.66
N ILE A 78 -4.91 -4.74 -3.37
CA ILE A 78 -4.04 -3.58 -3.39
C ILE A 78 -4.18 -2.86 -2.04
N LEU A 79 -3.06 -2.55 -1.42
CA LEU A 79 -2.98 -1.86 -0.13
C LEU A 79 -2.61 -0.39 -0.34
N ASP A 80 -1.56 -0.13 -1.13
CA ASP A 80 -1.10 1.23 -1.42
C ASP A 80 -0.49 1.31 -2.82
N ILE A 81 -0.61 2.47 -3.47
CA ILE A 81 0.10 2.82 -4.70
C ILE A 81 0.71 4.21 -4.52
N TYR A 82 2.00 4.35 -4.80
CA TYR A 82 2.71 5.63 -4.75
C TYR A 82 3.42 5.90 -6.05
N PHE A 83 3.38 7.16 -6.47
CA PHE A 83 4.28 7.70 -7.49
C PHE A 83 5.36 8.51 -6.79
N MET A 84 6.62 8.24 -7.11
CA MET A 84 7.77 8.72 -6.36
C MET A 84 8.79 9.37 -7.29
N ASN A 85 9.63 10.22 -6.74
CA ASN A 85 10.85 10.71 -7.39
C ASN A 85 12.05 10.00 -6.75
N GLY A 86 12.73 9.12 -7.50
CA GLY A 86 13.86 8.36 -6.97
C GLY A 86 14.39 7.33 -7.96
N LEU A 87 15.05 6.29 -7.43
CA LEU A 87 15.56 5.18 -8.23
C LEU A 87 14.41 4.46 -8.96
N TYR A 88 13.29 4.26 -8.29
CA TYR A 88 12.03 3.76 -8.85
C TYR A 88 10.99 4.86 -8.82
N ASP A 89 10.06 4.84 -9.78
CA ASP A 89 9.05 5.88 -9.96
C ASP A 89 7.68 5.46 -9.44
N VAL A 90 7.42 4.15 -9.36
CA VAL A 90 6.15 3.59 -8.89
C VAL A 90 6.41 2.52 -7.83
N PHE A 91 5.62 2.57 -6.79
CA PHE A 91 5.61 1.61 -5.69
C PHE A 91 4.19 1.12 -5.49
N ILE A 92 3.99 -0.20 -5.55
CA ILE A 92 2.70 -0.85 -5.32
C ILE A 92 2.87 -1.85 -4.18
N LYS A 93 2.10 -1.66 -3.11
CA LYS A 93 1.99 -2.61 -2.03
C LYS A 93 0.69 -3.36 -2.16
N TYR A 94 0.74 -4.68 -2.17
CA TYR A 94 -0.42 -5.53 -2.29
C TYR A 94 -0.25 -6.82 -1.47
N SER A 95 -1.35 -7.51 -1.20
CA SER A 95 -1.33 -8.83 -0.60
C SER A 95 -1.98 -9.86 -1.51
N ALA A 96 -1.48 -11.09 -1.42
CA ALA A 96 -2.00 -12.25 -2.14
C ALA A 96 -1.96 -13.48 -1.24
N PRO A 97 -2.83 -14.49 -1.46
CA PRO A 97 -2.83 -15.72 -0.67
C PRO A 97 -1.57 -16.56 -0.88
N ASP A 98 -0.95 -16.46 -2.05
CA ASP A 98 0.27 -17.20 -2.37
C ASP A 98 1.14 -16.48 -3.40
N HIS A 99 2.33 -17.03 -3.60
CA HIS A 99 3.32 -16.46 -4.53
C HIS A 99 2.91 -16.59 -6.00
N ALA A 100 2.14 -17.61 -6.37
CA ALA A 100 1.72 -17.81 -7.75
C ALA A 100 0.75 -16.70 -8.20
N ILE A 101 -0.24 -16.40 -7.37
CA ILE A 101 -1.19 -15.30 -7.61
C ILE A 101 -0.47 -13.95 -7.60
N ALA A 102 0.46 -13.74 -6.65
CA ALA A 102 1.25 -12.52 -6.62
C ALA A 102 2.10 -12.35 -7.89
N ARG A 103 2.71 -13.43 -8.38
CA ARG A 103 3.51 -13.43 -9.60
C ARG A 103 2.66 -13.17 -10.84
N ASN A 104 1.47 -13.76 -10.94
CA ASN A 104 0.54 -13.52 -12.05
C ASN A 104 0.16 -12.04 -12.12
N TYR A 105 -0.15 -11.43 -10.98
CA TYR A 105 -0.44 -10.00 -10.93
C TYR A 105 0.75 -9.14 -11.39
N TYR A 106 1.95 -9.45 -10.94
CA TYR A 106 3.17 -8.81 -11.40
C TYR A 106 3.34 -8.89 -12.92
N GLU A 107 3.21 -10.10 -13.51
CA GLU A 107 3.35 -10.29 -14.96
C GLU A 107 2.24 -9.58 -15.75
N THR A 108 1.03 -9.54 -15.21
CA THR A 108 -0.09 -8.78 -15.79
C THR A 108 0.24 -7.30 -15.88
N LEU A 109 0.69 -6.69 -14.79
CA LEU A 109 1.09 -5.27 -14.78
C LEU A 109 2.26 -5.02 -15.73
N ARG A 110 3.26 -5.90 -15.71
CA ARG A 110 4.42 -5.80 -16.57
C ARG A 110 4.03 -5.89 -18.06
N SER A 111 3.08 -6.74 -18.40
CA SER A 111 2.54 -6.85 -19.77
C SER A 111 1.80 -5.59 -20.21
N ILE A 112 0.93 -5.08 -19.35
CA ILE A 112 0.13 -3.87 -19.62
C ILE A 112 1.01 -2.64 -19.83
N TYR A 113 2.02 -2.47 -19.00
CA TYR A 113 2.88 -1.28 -18.97
C TYR A 113 4.26 -1.49 -19.60
N ARG A 114 4.47 -2.58 -20.35
CA ARG A 114 5.79 -2.97 -20.90
C ARG A 114 6.47 -1.87 -21.68
N ASP A 115 5.72 -1.05 -22.42
CA ASP A 115 6.27 0.01 -23.28
C ASP A 115 6.75 1.22 -22.45
N TYR A 116 6.36 1.28 -21.19
CA TYR A 116 6.70 2.35 -20.25
C TYR A 116 7.69 1.91 -19.17
N ILE A 117 7.84 0.62 -18.91
CA ILE A 117 8.70 0.07 -17.87
C ILE A 117 10.12 -0.11 -18.40
N LEU A 118 11.11 0.34 -17.62
CA LEU A 118 12.53 0.08 -17.83
C LEU A 118 13.01 -1.09 -16.98
N GLU A 119 12.68 -1.06 -15.69
CA GLU A 119 13.10 -2.04 -14.70
C GLU A 119 11.97 -2.34 -13.74
N THR A 120 11.98 -3.54 -13.17
CA THR A 120 11.02 -3.97 -12.17
C THR A 120 11.70 -4.72 -11.04
N GLN A 121 11.17 -4.57 -9.84
CA GLN A 121 11.57 -5.37 -8.68
C GLN A 121 10.33 -5.81 -7.91
N LEU A 122 10.25 -7.11 -7.61
CA LEU A 122 9.23 -7.69 -6.75
C LEU A 122 9.88 -8.19 -5.47
N LEU A 123 9.43 -7.64 -4.34
CA LEU A 123 9.85 -8.04 -3.00
C LEU A 123 8.70 -8.79 -2.32
N SER A 124 9.01 -9.82 -1.57
CA SER A 124 8.04 -10.63 -0.82
C SER A 124 8.33 -10.60 0.67
N ASP A 125 7.41 -11.18 1.43
CA ASP A 125 7.53 -11.37 2.88
C ASP A 125 7.79 -10.07 3.66
N VAL A 126 7.11 -9.00 3.26
CA VAL A 126 7.24 -7.70 3.89
C VAL A 126 6.55 -7.69 5.25
N ASN A 127 7.32 -7.49 6.32
CA ASN A 127 6.81 -7.33 7.67
C ASN A 127 6.63 -5.85 8.02
N PHE A 128 5.51 -5.52 8.66
CA PHE A 128 5.25 -4.18 9.13
C PHE A 128 5.64 -4.01 10.59
N SER A 129 6.40 -2.97 10.84
CA SER A 129 6.68 -2.51 12.20
C SER A 129 5.73 -1.38 12.61
N LEU A 130 5.41 -0.50 11.67
CA LEU A 130 4.55 0.67 11.89
C LEU A 130 3.79 1.00 10.61
N VAL A 131 2.53 1.37 10.75
CA VAL A 131 1.67 1.79 9.64
C VAL A 131 1.13 3.21 9.85
N GLN A 132 0.47 3.74 8.84
CA GLN A 132 -0.13 5.07 8.87
C GLN A 132 -0.92 5.33 10.17
N GLY A 133 -0.77 6.52 10.72
CA GLY A 133 -1.38 6.89 12.01
C GLY A 133 -0.63 6.41 13.24
N GLY A 134 0.62 5.95 13.07
CA GLY A 134 1.49 5.53 14.18
C GLY A 134 1.03 4.24 14.85
N LYS A 135 0.30 3.36 14.15
CA LYS A 135 -0.07 2.05 14.68
C LYS A 135 1.14 1.13 14.64
N VAL A 136 1.68 0.83 15.80
CA VAL A 136 2.78 -0.13 15.96
C VAL A 136 2.21 -1.55 15.87
N ASN A 137 2.92 -2.43 15.17
CA ASN A 137 2.58 -3.85 15.10
C ASN A 137 2.59 -4.45 16.52
N PRO A 138 1.50 -5.06 17.00
CA PRO A 138 1.48 -5.71 18.31
C PRO A 138 2.54 -6.82 18.47
N GLU A 139 2.95 -7.42 17.34
CA GLU A 139 3.96 -8.47 17.30
C GLU A 139 5.33 -7.95 16.80
N LEU A 140 5.69 -6.72 17.19
CA LEU A 140 6.93 -6.07 16.74
C LEU A 140 8.19 -6.92 16.99
N LYS A 141 8.16 -7.81 17.98
CA LYS A 141 9.26 -8.72 18.28
C LYS A 141 9.60 -9.70 17.14
N LYS A 142 8.69 -9.92 16.18
CA LYS A 142 8.99 -10.68 14.95
C LYS A 142 10.15 -10.08 14.14
N ILE A 143 10.52 -8.82 14.38
CA ILE A 143 11.72 -8.23 13.77
C ILE A 143 13.00 -9.02 14.12
N TYR A 144 13.03 -9.71 15.25
CA TYR A 144 14.15 -10.58 15.63
C TYR A 144 14.29 -11.80 14.72
N ASP A 145 13.22 -12.22 14.03
CA ASP A 145 13.27 -13.33 13.07
C ASP A 145 14.10 -12.95 11.83
N LEU A 146 14.30 -11.65 11.59
CA LEU A 146 15.14 -11.12 10.51
C LEU A 146 16.63 -11.08 10.90
N VAL A 147 16.95 -11.28 12.18
CA VAL A 147 18.36 -11.29 12.64
C VAL A 147 18.99 -12.61 12.21
N PRO A 148 20.08 -12.58 11.43
CA PRO A 148 20.77 -13.81 11.02
C PRO A 148 21.21 -14.59 12.25
N LYS A 149 20.87 -15.89 12.26
CA LYS A 149 21.43 -16.83 13.26
C LYS A 149 22.86 -17.12 12.83
N ILE A 150 23.80 -16.26 13.22
CA ILE A 150 25.22 -16.50 13.01
C ILE A 150 25.60 -17.60 14.00
N THR A 151 25.83 -18.79 13.50
CA THR A 151 26.50 -19.85 14.30
C THR A 151 27.96 -19.40 14.40
N PRO A 152 28.52 -19.15 15.58
CA PRO A 152 29.96 -18.92 15.68
C PRO A 152 30.67 -20.21 15.23
N GLU A 153 31.61 -20.06 14.27
CA GLU A 153 32.56 -21.13 13.90
C GLU A 153 33.43 -21.51 15.08
#